data_75594a879b5cb8be582e1b8b4f7dad4e
#
_entry.id   75594a879b5cb8be582e1b8b4f7dad4e
#
_cell.length_a   1.000
_cell.length_b   1.000
_cell.length_c   1.000
_cell.angle_alpha   90.00
_cell.angle_beta   90.00
_cell.angle_gamma   90.00
#
_symmetry.space_group_name_H-M   'P 1'
#
loop_
_entity.id
_entity.type
_entity.pdbx_description
1 polymer ?
#
loop_
_entity_poly.entity_id
_entity_poly.type
_entity_poly.pdbx_seq_one_letter_code
_entity_poly.pdbx_strand_id
1 'polypeptide(L)'
;MQSLIAAMNASLDPAALMRRIAEQMCLLTPKAGGAAVSILTSENEFVVVSAHGLVESLLGLSLPREGTMQGRAIATGQPQVSMDALNDSSITEEVREIGARLGIKSLVVIPLLHRAEVIGALSLTASEAFEFNDRDVAAMAASGRFISALIGAHTEMSSLLDGFLNDPNMSGRDATARFIGSVLWPELTENDELHQSLDDLMGTPSNLRTAFQPIVDLDTGAAVGFEALSRFPEHYGLAPRKWFDIALRLGRSLSLEVAALERALASAAAMPHGCFIAVNLSPLTAMDPAAQEILLKQARPLVVEITEHEPFPDNLADALKPLRDSGIRLAIDDAGAGFASFTQMLRVRPDIIKIDGTLTAGIDDDPIKRALVSAVVRLAEELDAVTVAEAVEEPRQAHVLQQLGVRLSQGYLFGRPEVPSTSSGR
;
A
#
# COMPACT_ATOMS: atom_id res chain seq x y z
N MET A 1 17.67 -26.42 21.85
CA MET A 1 16.44 -27.00 21.28
C MET A 1 15.52 -25.93 20.69
N GLN A 2 15.17 -24.85 21.41
CA GLN A 2 14.35 -23.75 20.86
C GLN A 2 14.94 -23.06 19.62
N SER A 3 16.26 -22.83 19.58
CA SER A 3 16.92 -22.25 18.41
C SER A 3 16.96 -23.20 17.20
N LEU A 4 16.99 -24.52 17.43
CA LEU A 4 16.91 -25.52 16.38
C LEU A 4 15.50 -25.60 15.80
N ILE A 5 14.47 -25.53 16.65
CA ILE A 5 13.06 -25.48 16.26
C ILE A 5 12.77 -24.19 15.50
N ALA A 6 13.30 -23.04 15.95
CA ALA A 6 13.17 -21.78 15.25
C ALA A 6 13.88 -21.77 13.88
N ALA A 7 15.08 -22.38 13.79
CA ALA A 7 15.81 -22.55 12.54
C ALA A 7 15.11 -23.54 11.60
N MET A 8 14.54 -24.62 12.13
CA MET A 8 13.72 -25.56 11.34
C MET A 8 12.42 -24.92 10.87
N ASN A 9 11.72 -24.15 11.69
CA ASN A 9 10.52 -23.41 11.28
C ASN A 9 10.84 -22.32 10.25
N ALA A 10 11.96 -21.60 10.38
CA ALA A 10 12.39 -20.61 9.40
C ALA A 10 12.86 -21.25 8.08
N SER A 11 13.39 -22.48 8.11
CA SER A 11 13.79 -23.23 6.90
C SER A 11 12.65 -24.02 6.26
N LEU A 12 11.52 -24.16 6.96
CA LEU A 12 10.33 -24.90 6.53
C LEU A 12 9.11 -23.98 6.31
N ASP A 13 9.30 -22.65 6.21
CA ASP A 13 8.22 -21.77 5.76
C ASP A 13 8.02 -21.95 4.24
N PRO A 14 7.01 -22.74 3.81
CA PRO A 14 6.78 -23.00 2.38
C PRO A 14 6.40 -21.73 1.63
N ALA A 15 5.76 -20.77 2.32
CA ALA A 15 5.39 -19.50 1.75
C ALA A 15 6.63 -18.65 1.43
N ALA A 16 7.59 -18.57 2.36
CA ALA A 16 8.87 -17.89 2.11
C ALA A 16 9.67 -18.58 1.00
N LEU A 17 9.62 -19.92 0.93
CA LEU A 17 10.28 -20.68 -0.13
C LEU A 17 9.63 -20.40 -1.49
N MET A 18 8.30 -20.45 -1.58
CA MET A 18 7.58 -20.17 -2.82
C MET A 18 7.79 -18.73 -3.29
N ARG A 19 7.74 -17.73 -2.40
CA ARG A 19 8.06 -16.33 -2.75
C ARG A 19 9.46 -16.18 -3.38
N ARG A 20 10.42 -16.99 -2.94
CA ARG A 20 11.80 -16.97 -3.45
C ARG A 20 12.04 -17.83 -4.68
N ILE A 21 11.15 -18.75 -5.04
CA ILE A 21 11.37 -19.64 -6.19
C ILE A 21 11.53 -18.85 -7.48
N ALA A 22 10.67 -17.88 -7.76
CA ALA A 22 10.76 -17.08 -8.98
C ALA A 22 12.08 -16.30 -9.05
N GLU A 23 12.51 -15.68 -7.94
CA GLU A 23 13.81 -15.01 -7.84
C GLU A 23 14.96 -15.98 -8.09
N GLN A 24 14.95 -17.14 -7.45
CA GLN A 24 15.99 -18.17 -7.62
C GLN A 24 16.03 -18.73 -9.06
N MET A 25 14.88 -18.85 -9.71
CA MET A 25 14.82 -19.28 -11.10
C MET A 25 15.48 -18.28 -12.04
N CYS A 26 15.30 -16.97 -11.82
CA CYS A 26 16.02 -15.94 -12.57
C CYS A 26 17.53 -15.99 -12.31
N LEU A 27 17.96 -16.24 -11.06
CA LEU A 27 19.38 -16.37 -10.72
C LEU A 27 20.03 -17.61 -11.38
N LEU A 28 19.29 -18.72 -11.45
CA LEU A 28 19.76 -19.97 -12.11
C LEU A 28 19.74 -19.87 -13.63
N THR A 29 18.96 -18.94 -14.19
CA THR A 29 18.85 -18.72 -15.64
C THR A 29 19.11 -17.25 -15.96
N PRO A 30 20.37 -16.80 -16.04
CA PRO A 30 20.70 -15.36 -16.14
C PRO A 30 20.12 -14.64 -17.36
N LYS A 31 19.65 -15.36 -18.35
CA LYS A 31 18.94 -14.82 -19.53
C LYS A 31 17.48 -14.47 -19.24
N ALA A 32 16.91 -15.04 -18.18
CA ALA A 32 15.53 -14.77 -17.80
C ALA A 32 15.42 -13.38 -17.18
N GLY A 33 14.63 -12.52 -17.79
CA GLY A 33 14.26 -11.21 -17.23
C GLY A 33 13.13 -11.30 -16.19
N GLY A 34 12.42 -12.44 -16.12
CA GLY A 34 11.38 -12.70 -15.16
C GLY A 34 11.01 -14.16 -15.06
N ALA A 35 10.46 -14.56 -13.91
CA ALA A 35 9.95 -15.90 -13.64
C ALA A 35 8.65 -15.85 -12.86
N ALA A 36 7.76 -16.83 -13.11
CA ALA A 36 6.51 -16.98 -12.36
C ALA A 36 6.18 -18.45 -12.13
N VAL A 37 5.58 -18.75 -10.98
CA VAL A 37 4.90 -20.01 -10.68
C VAL A 37 3.42 -19.74 -10.61
N SER A 38 2.63 -20.51 -11.35
CA SER A 38 1.18 -20.44 -11.36
C SER A 38 0.58 -21.77 -10.91
N ILE A 39 -0.51 -21.72 -10.14
CA ILE A 39 -1.24 -22.91 -9.69
C ILE A 39 -2.61 -22.94 -10.33
N LEU A 40 -3.04 -24.12 -10.78
CA LEU A 40 -4.34 -24.33 -11.39
C LEU A 40 -5.43 -24.39 -10.30
N THR A 41 -6.47 -23.55 -10.46
CA THR A 41 -7.65 -23.55 -9.59
C THR A 41 -8.77 -24.48 -10.13
N SER A 42 -9.78 -24.74 -9.31
CA SER A 42 -10.97 -25.50 -9.71
C SER A 42 -11.82 -24.81 -10.78
N GLU A 43 -11.73 -23.48 -10.86
CA GLU A 43 -12.44 -22.66 -11.86
C GLU A 43 -11.76 -22.65 -13.24
N ASN A 44 -10.74 -23.52 -13.41
CA ASN A 44 -10.00 -23.66 -14.65
C ASN A 44 -9.14 -22.43 -15.03
N GLU A 45 -8.76 -21.66 -14.03
CA GLU A 45 -7.87 -20.49 -14.11
C GLU A 45 -6.54 -20.78 -13.43
N PHE A 46 -5.55 -19.91 -13.69
CA PHE A 46 -4.27 -19.94 -13.01
C PHE A 46 -4.16 -18.76 -12.06
N VAL A 47 -3.77 -19.01 -10.85
CA VAL A 47 -3.33 -17.97 -9.93
C VAL A 47 -1.80 -17.93 -9.92
N VAL A 48 -1.22 -16.76 -10.15
CA VAL A 48 0.23 -16.55 -10.11
C VAL A 48 0.67 -16.47 -8.66
N VAL A 49 1.32 -17.54 -8.16
CA VAL A 49 1.70 -17.72 -6.75
C VAL A 49 3.12 -17.29 -6.40
N SER A 50 3.94 -17.04 -7.37
CA SER A 50 5.28 -16.49 -7.20
C SER A 50 5.65 -15.77 -8.48
N ALA A 51 6.21 -14.58 -8.41
CA ALA A 51 6.64 -13.81 -9.56
C ALA A 51 7.84 -12.94 -9.21
N HIS A 52 8.72 -12.73 -10.19
CA HIS A 52 9.90 -11.88 -10.07
C HIS A 52 10.28 -11.27 -11.41
N GLY A 53 10.88 -10.08 -11.41
CA GLY A 53 11.35 -9.40 -12.61
C GLY A 53 10.21 -8.90 -13.50
N LEU A 54 10.31 -9.10 -14.81
CA LEU A 54 9.34 -8.61 -15.80
C LEU A 54 7.87 -8.95 -15.50
N VAL A 55 7.63 -10.02 -14.76
CA VAL A 55 6.29 -10.53 -14.46
C VAL A 55 5.84 -10.31 -13.02
N GLU A 56 6.58 -9.53 -12.25
CA GLU A 56 6.30 -9.29 -10.82
C GLU A 56 4.91 -8.70 -10.60
N SER A 57 4.45 -7.83 -11.49
CA SER A 57 3.09 -7.25 -11.44
C SER A 57 1.96 -8.25 -11.69
N LEU A 58 2.28 -9.47 -12.14
CA LEU A 58 1.29 -10.54 -12.29
C LEU A 58 1.05 -11.31 -10.99
N LEU A 59 1.83 -11.07 -9.94
CA LEU A 59 1.69 -11.74 -8.66
C LEU A 59 0.26 -11.53 -8.13
N GLY A 60 -0.43 -12.62 -7.80
CA GLY A 60 -1.79 -12.59 -7.32
C GLY A 60 -2.88 -12.54 -8.38
N LEU A 61 -2.55 -12.33 -9.62
CA LEU A 61 -3.56 -12.26 -10.66
C LEU A 61 -4.01 -13.66 -11.10
N SER A 62 -5.30 -13.76 -11.39
CA SER A 62 -5.88 -14.90 -12.11
C SER A 62 -5.66 -14.72 -13.61
N LEU A 63 -5.15 -15.76 -14.25
CA LEU A 63 -4.92 -15.81 -15.69
C LEU A 63 -5.81 -16.90 -16.32
N PRO A 64 -6.44 -16.63 -17.47
CA PRO A 64 -7.26 -17.62 -18.14
C PRO A 64 -6.42 -18.80 -18.62
N ARG A 65 -6.99 -19.99 -18.60
CA ARG A 65 -6.35 -21.18 -19.17
C ARG A 65 -6.31 -21.14 -20.67
N GLU A 66 -7.40 -20.70 -21.30
CA GLU A 66 -7.51 -20.67 -22.76
C GLU A 66 -6.66 -19.54 -23.36
N GLY A 67 -6.00 -19.85 -24.49
CA GLY A 67 -5.21 -18.87 -25.21
C GLY A 67 -3.86 -18.51 -24.60
N THR A 68 -3.44 -19.20 -23.54
CA THR A 68 -2.16 -19.00 -22.87
C THR A 68 -1.20 -20.17 -23.09
N MET A 69 0.11 -19.91 -22.98
CA MET A 69 1.13 -20.97 -23.01
C MET A 69 1.02 -21.90 -21.80
N GLN A 70 0.62 -21.39 -20.65
CA GLN A 70 0.33 -22.17 -19.43
C GLN A 70 -0.79 -23.19 -19.70
N GLY A 71 -1.88 -22.75 -20.31
CA GLY A 71 -3.00 -23.63 -20.67
C GLY A 71 -2.59 -24.74 -21.62
N ARG A 72 -1.71 -24.44 -22.58
CA ARG A 72 -1.16 -25.44 -23.49
C ARG A 72 -0.23 -26.43 -22.78
N ALA A 73 0.63 -25.95 -21.90
CA ALA A 73 1.51 -26.81 -21.10
C ALA A 73 0.68 -27.79 -20.26
N ILE A 74 -0.43 -27.36 -19.70
CA ILE A 74 -1.35 -28.22 -18.96
C ILE A 74 -2.07 -29.22 -19.87
N ALA A 75 -2.61 -28.75 -21.00
CA ALA A 75 -3.34 -29.61 -21.90
C ALA A 75 -2.47 -30.74 -22.49
N THR A 76 -1.20 -30.46 -22.71
CA THR A 76 -0.24 -31.41 -23.31
C THR A 76 0.60 -32.17 -22.27
N GLY A 77 0.71 -31.68 -21.04
CA GLY A 77 1.65 -32.20 -20.05
C GLY A 77 3.12 -32.04 -20.44
N GLN A 78 3.40 -31.19 -21.45
CA GLN A 78 4.74 -31.02 -22.03
C GLN A 78 5.19 -29.55 -21.92
N PRO A 79 6.51 -29.30 -21.82
CA PRO A 79 7.05 -27.96 -21.92
C PRO A 79 6.59 -27.25 -23.19
N GLN A 80 6.29 -25.96 -23.05
CA GLN A 80 5.95 -25.09 -24.17
C GLN A 80 6.99 -23.98 -24.26
N VAL A 81 7.39 -23.68 -25.50
CA VAL A 81 8.39 -22.64 -25.78
C VAL A 81 7.83 -21.69 -26.83
N SER A 82 7.88 -20.42 -26.56
CA SER A 82 7.65 -19.36 -27.55
C SER A 82 8.93 -18.55 -27.72
N MET A 83 9.56 -18.70 -28.87
CA MET A 83 10.80 -18.00 -29.19
C MET A 83 10.58 -16.55 -29.57
N ASP A 84 9.40 -16.22 -30.08
CA ASP A 84 8.95 -14.86 -30.39
C ASP A 84 7.48 -14.72 -29.98
N ALA A 85 7.28 -14.36 -28.73
CA ALA A 85 5.96 -14.30 -28.10
C ALA A 85 5.04 -13.25 -28.74
N LEU A 86 5.59 -12.21 -29.35
CA LEU A 86 4.82 -11.17 -30.00
C LEU A 86 4.24 -11.62 -31.36
N ASN A 87 4.89 -12.58 -32.02
CA ASN A 87 4.48 -13.13 -33.30
C ASN A 87 3.94 -14.57 -33.21
N ASP A 88 3.80 -15.13 -32.00
CA ASP A 88 3.31 -16.49 -31.80
C ASP A 88 1.79 -16.54 -31.95
N SER A 89 1.32 -17.14 -33.07
CA SER A 89 -0.10 -17.29 -33.38
C SER A 89 -0.86 -18.22 -32.42
N SER A 90 -0.15 -18.96 -31.57
CA SER A 90 -0.74 -19.86 -30.57
C SER A 90 -1.11 -19.13 -29.27
N ILE A 91 -0.72 -17.88 -29.14
CA ILE A 91 -1.07 -16.98 -28.03
C ILE A 91 -2.15 -16.02 -28.51
N THR A 92 -3.23 -15.84 -27.74
CA THR A 92 -4.29 -14.89 -28.09
C THR A 92 -3.77 -13.46 -28.14
N GLU A 93 -4.45 -12.60 -28.88
CA GLU A 93 -4.06 -11.18 -29.05
C GLU A 93 -4.02 -10.47 -27.70
N GLU A 94 -5.03 -10.70 -26.86
CA GLU A 94 -5.12 -10.13 -25.51
C GLU A 94 -3.90 -10.50 -24.63
N VAL A 95 -3.50 -11.76 -24.64
CA VAL A 95 -2.32 -12.25 -23.89
C VAL A 95 -1.02 -11.71 -24.47
N ARG A 96 -0.93 -11.55 -25.81
CA ARG A 96 0.23 -10.91 -26.45
C ARG A 96 0.36 -9.43 -26.08
N GLU A 97 -0.76 -8.71 -25.99
CA GLU A 97 -0.74 -7.32 -25.54
C GLU A 97 -0.27 -7.17 -24.09
N ILE A 98 -0.67 -8.09 -23.20
CA ILE A 98 -0.16 -8.15 -21.83
C ILE A 98 1.35 -8.40 -21.85
N GLY A 99 1.80 -9.39 -22.62
CA GLY A 99 3.22 -9.70 -22.78
C GLY A 99 4.03 -8.53 -23.32
N ALA A 100 3.50 -7.82 -24.31
CA ALA A 100 4.14 -6.64 -24.91
C ALA A 100 4.31 -5.51 -23.89
N ARG A 101 3.27 -5.24 -23.09
CA ARG A 101 3.33 -4.24 -22.00
C ARG A 101 4.37 -4.59 -20.93
N LEU A 102 4.54 -5.86 -20.64
CA LEU A 102 5.55 -6.36 -19.70
C LEU A 102 6.95 -6.49 -20.31
N GLY A 103 7.11 -6.21 -21.61
CA GLY A 103 8.38 -6.33 -22.31
C GLY A 103 8.81 -7.77 -22.60
N ILE A 104 7.86 -8.72 -22.61
CA ILE A 104 8.13 -10.15 -22.86
C ILE A 104 8.22 -10.39 -24.37
N LYS A 105 9.38 -10.90 -24.85
CA LYS A 105 9.58 -11.27 -26.24
C LYS A 105 9.81 -12.77 -26.44
N SER A 106 10.27 -13.51 -25.44
CA SER A 106 10.30 -14.96 -25.45
C SER A 106 9.95 -15.54 -24.09
N LEU A 107 9.39 -16.75 -24.08
CA LEU A 107 9.04 -17.43 -22.84
C LEU A 107 9.10 -18.95 -22.97
N VAL A 108 9.37 -19.59 -21.83
CA VAL A 108 9.30 -21.03 -21.64
C VAL A 108 8.35 -21.32 -20.50
N VAL A 109 7.46 -22.29 -20.69
CA VAL A 109 6.52 -22.76 -19.69
C VAL A 109 6.67 -24.25 -19.47
N ILE A 110 6.90 -24.66 -18.22
CA ILE A 110 7.02 -26.05 -17.79
C ILE A 110 5.79 -26.42 -16.96
N PRO A 111 5.04 -27.47 -17.31
CA PRO A 111 3.96 -27.94 -16.46
C PRO A 111 4.50 -28.53 -15.15
N LEU A 112 3.87 -28.23 -14.06
CA LEU A 112 4.13 -28.78 -12.73
C LEU A 112 3.23 -29.99 -12.52
N LEU A 113 3.82 -31.17 -12.41
CA LEU A 113 3.09 -32.44 -12.33
C LEU A 113 3.25 -33.09 -10.96
N HIS A 114 2.16 -33.48 -10.35
CA HIS A 114 2.12 -34.30 -9.15
C HIS A 114 1.21 -35.53 -9.38
N ARG A 115 1.73 -36.76 -9.18
CA ARG A 115 1.01 -38.00 -9.42
C ARG A 115 0.34 -38.09 -10.80
N ALA A 116 1.06 -37.60 -11.84
CA ALA A 116 0.58 -37.51 -13.22
C ALA A 116 -0.55 -36.51 -13.49
N GLU A 117 -1.00 -35.76 -12.50
CA GLU A 117 -1.90 -34.61 -12.68
C GLU A 117 -1.10 -33.31 -12.77
N VAL A 118 -1.54 -32.39 -13.63
CA VAL A 118 -0.94 -31.05 -13.70
C VAL A 118 -1.56 -30.18 -12.62
N ILE A 119 -0.70 -29.68 -11.72
CA ILE A 119 -1.10 -28.84 -10.58
C ILE A 119 -0.81 -27.36 -10.81
N GLY A 120 -0.03 -27.04 -11.86
CA GLY A 120 0.34 -25.67 -12.17
C GLY A 120 1.37 -25.57 -13.29
N ALA A 121 2.03 -24.42 -13.39
CA ALA A 121 3.07 -24.17 -14.38
C ALA A 121 4.18 -23.26 -13.81
N LEU A 122 5.42 -23.52 -14.23
CA LEU A 122 6.58 -22.65 -14.04
C LEU A 122 6.87 -21.94 -15.36
N SER A 123 6.92 -20.61 -15.35
CA SER A 123 7.22 -19.79 -16.52
C SER A 123 8.53 -19.03 -16.33
N LEU A 124 9.37 -18.97 -17.38
CA LEU A 124 10.47 -18.02 -17.49
C LEU A 124 10.26 -17.13 -18.71
N THR A 125 10.53 -15.84 -18.56
CA THR A 125 10.32 -14.83 -19.60
C THR A 125 11.60 -14.05 -19.85
N ALA A 126 11.80 -13.60 -21.09
CA ALA A 126 12.93 -12.75 -21.45
C ALA A 126 12.49 -11.56 -22.30
N SER A 127 13.25 -10.46 -22.21
CA SER A 127 13.02 -9.22 -22.97
C SER A 127 13.58 -9.28 -24.40
N GLU A 128 14.27 -10.36 -24.76
CA GLU A 128 14.75 -10.59 -26.12
C GLU A 128 14.08 -11.83 -26.72
N ALA A 129 13.86 -11.80 -28.03
CA ALA A 129 13.38 -12.97 -28.77
C ALA A 129 14.52 -13.98 -28.96
N PHE A 130 14.19 -15.27 -29.06
CA PHE A 130 15.11 -16.38 -29.26
C PHE A 130 16.17 -16.57 -28.17
N GLU A 131 15.87 -16.11 -26.93
CA GLU A 131 16.82 -16.13 -25.83
C GLU A 131 17.03 -17.54 -25.25
N PHE A 132 15.98 -18.37 -25.19
CA PHE A 132 16.03 -19.69 -24.57
C PHE A 132 16.45 -20.78 -25.58
N ASN A 133 17.15 -21.80 -25.09
CA ASN A 133 17.57 -22.97 -25.86
C ASN A 133 17.17 -24.26 -25.12
N ASP A 134 17.39 -25.41 -25.76
CA ASP A 134 17.02 -26.72 -25.23
C ASP A 134 17.65 -27.05 -23.86
N ARG A 135 18.86 -26.52 -23.58
CA ARG A 135 19.50 -26.69 -22.26
C ARG A 135 18.78 -25.91 -21.16
N ASP A 136 18.33 -24.72 -21.50
CA ASP A 136 17.56 -23.88 -20.57
C ASP A 136 16.23 -24.59 -20.25
N VAL A 137 15.55 -25.12 -21.26
CA VAL A 137 14.30 -25.90 -21.09
C VAL A 137 14.52 -27.15 -20.24
N ALA A 138 15.61 -27.89 -20.47
CA ALA A 138 15.94 -29.09 -19.68
C ALA A 138 16.24 -28.75 -18.20
N ALA A 139 16.99 -27.67 -17.96
CA ALA A 139 17.27 -27.18 -16.60
C ALA A 139 15.98 -26.74 -15.88
N MET A 140 15.10 -26.00 -16.57
CA MET A 140 13.80 -25.64 -16.05
C MET A 140 12.92 -26.84 -15.74
N ALA A 141 12.89 -27.85 -16.60
CA ALA A 141 12.12 -29.06 -16.37
C ALA A 141 12.59 -29.81 -15.10
N ALA A 142 13.92 -29.80 -14.84
CA ALA A 142 14.45 -30.34 -13.58
C ALA A 142 13.99 -29.55 -12.36
N SER A 143 14.03 -28.22 -12.42
CA SER A 143 13.51 -27.33 -11.37
C SER A 143 12.00 -27.48 -11.19
N GLY A 144 11.26 -27.61 -12.29
CA GLY A 144 9.81 -27.86 -12.26
C GLY A 144 9.46 -29.16 -11.52
N ARG A 145 10.21 -30.24 -11.70
CA ARG A 145 10.02 -31.49 -10.93
C ARG A 145 10.25 -31.30 -9.43
N PHE A 146 11.25 -30.53 -9.04
CA PHE A 146 11.50 -30.22 -7.65
C PHE A 146 10.37 -29.38 -7.02
N ILE A 147 9.92 -28.34 -7.73
CA ILE A 147 8.80 -27.49 -7.32
C ILE A 147 7.52 -28.33 -7.20
N SER A 148 7.25 -29.20 -8.19
CA SER A 148 6.11 -30.12 -8.17
C SER A 148 6.13 -31.05 -6.95
N ALA A 149 7.29 -31.56 -6.56
CA ALA A 149 7.43 -32.43 -5.40
C ALA A 149 7.16 -31.65 -4.09
N LEU A 150 7.62 -30.40 -3.99
CA LEU A 150 7.34 -29.55 -2.83
C LEU A 150 5.84 -29.25 -2.70
N ILE A 151 5.20 -28.81 -3.80
CA ILE A 151 3.75 -28.51 -3.81
C ILE A 151 2.96 -29.77 -3.51
N GLY A 152 3.32 -30.90 -4.10
CA GLY A 152 2.65 -32.18 -3.90
C GLY A 152 2.73 -32.71 -2.48
N ALA A 153 3.91 -32.61 -1.85
CA ALA A 153 4.07 -32.99 -0.44
C ALA A 153 3.21 -32.17 0.50
N HIS A 154 3.06 -30.87 0.19
CA HIS A 154 2.17 -29.97 0.92
C HIS A 154 0.69 -30.34 0.75
N THR A 155 0.28 -30.63 -0.49
CA THR A 155 -1.10 -31.04 -0.80
C THR A 155 -1.48 -32.31 -0.04
N GLU A 156 -0.58 -33.28 0.07
CA GLU A 156 -0.83 -34.51 0.83
C GLU A 156 -0.95 -34.26 2.34
N MET A 157 -0.11 -33.40 2.89
CA MET A 157 -0.18 -33.02 4.30
C MET A 157 -1.49 -32.31 4.61
N SER A 158 -1.95 -31.43 3.72
CA SER A 158 -3.21 -30.69 3.88
C SER A 158 -4.42 -31.61 3.77
N SER A 159 -4.45 -32.55 2.83
CA SER A 159 -5.55 -33.49 2.70
C SER A 159 -5.68 -34.43 3.90
N LEU A 160 -4.56 -34.75 4.57
CA LEU A 160 -4.55 -35.48 5.81
C LEU A 160 -5.09 -34.66 6.99
N LEU A 161 -4.82 -33.35 7.01
CA LEU A 161 -5.33 -32.43 8.03
C LEU A 161 -6.82 -32.10 7.82
N ASP A 162 -7.28 -31.95 6.57
CA ASP A 162 -8.68 -31.71 6.21
C ASP A 162 -9.59 -32.89 6.54
N GLY A 163 -9.08 -34.12 6.44
CA GLY A 163 -9.76 -35.32 6.96
C GLY A 163 -10.01 -35.28 8.45
N PHE A 164 -9.29 -34.43 9.19
CA PHE A 164 -9.48 -34.21 10.63
C PHE A 164 -10.39 -33.00 10.97
N LEU A 165 -10.55 -32.02 10.05
CA LEU A 165 -11.15 -30.70 10.34
C LEU A 165 -12.53 -30.44 9.70
N ASN A 166 -13.08 -31.34 8.91
CA ASN A 166 -14.48 -31.42 8.42
C ASN A 166 -15.05 -30.25 7.62
N ASP A 167 -15.09 -30.41 6.31
CA ASP A 167 -16.26 -30.03 5.52
C ASP A 167 -16.52 -31.09 4.42
N PRO A 168 -17.60 -31.87 4.48
CA PRO A 168 -17.84 -32.95 3.52
C PRO A 168 -18.25 -32.49 2.11
N ASN A 169 -18.41 -31.17 1.87
CA ASN A 169 -18.89 -30.63 0.60
C ASN A 169 -17.82 -29.94 -0.23
N MET A 170 -16.58 -29.82 0.23
CA MET A 170 -15.51 -29.16 -0.49
C MET A 170 -14.69 -30.16 -1.31
N SER A 171 -14.45 -29.89 -2.60
CA SER A 171 -13.57 -30.74 -3.40
C SER A 171 -12.14 -30.69 -2.86
N GLY A 172 -11.39 -31.81 -2.90
CA GLY A 172 -10.00 -31.85 -2.44
C GLY A 172 -9.08 -30.83 -3.17
N ARG A 173 -9.47 -30.37 -4.38
CA ARG A 173 -8.75 -29.33 -5.12
C ARG A 173 -9.02 -27.93 -4.57
N ASP A 174 -10.24 -27.65 -4.16
CA ASP A 174 -10.63 -26.35 -3.58
C ASP A 174 -10.03 -26.19 -2.18
N ALA A 175 -10.02 -27.27 -1.39
CA ALA A 175 -9.35 -27.31 -0.10
C ALA A 175 -7.84 -27.08 -0.27
N THR A 176 -7.21 -27.70 -1.27
CA THR A 176 -5.80 -27.51 -1.60
C THR A 176 -5.52 -26.09 -2.08
N ALA A 177 -6.34 -25.54 -2.97
CA ALA A 177 -6.16 -24.17 -3.47
C ALA A 177 -6.34 -23.13 -2.35
N ARG A 178 -7.32 -23.32 -1.45
CA ARG A 178 -7.53 -22.46 -0.27
C ARG A 178 -6.43 -22.62 0.77
N PHE A 179 -5.94 -23.85 1.01
CA PHE A 179 -4.83 -24.08 1.93
C PHE A 179 -3.53 -23.53 1.37
N ILE A 180 -3.23 -23.78 0.10
CA ILE A 180 -2.08 -23.14 -0.58
C ILE A 180 -2.27 -21.63 -0.56
N GLY A 181 -3.46 -21.12 -0.81
CA GLY A 181 -3.80 -19.70 -0.67
C GLY A 181 -3.60 -19.19 0.75
N SER A 182 -4.10 -19.87 1.79
CA SER A 182 -3.99 -19.44 3.19
C SER A 182 -2.60 -19.61 3.80
N VAL A 183 -1.81 -20.59 3.36
CA VAL A 183 -0.44 -20.84 3.85
C VAL A 183 0.61 -20.11 3.01
N LEU A 184 0.43 -20.06 1.71
CA LEU A 184 1.34 -19.36 0.80
C LEU A 184 0.98 -17.87 0.67
N TRP A 185 -0.26 -17.53 0.94
CA TRP A 185 -0.80 -16.19 0.88
C TRP A 185 -1.90 -15.94 1.92
N PRO A 186 -1.51 -15.83 3.15
CA PRO A 186 -2.37 -15.15 4.11
C PRO A 186 -2.82 -13.78 3.56
N GLU A 187 -1.94 -13.13 2.76
CA GLU A 187 -2.18 -11.86 2.09
C GLU A 187 -3.24 -11.86 0.97
N LEU A 188 -3.62 -13.00 0.34
CA LEU A 188 -4.69 -13.02 -0.68
C LEU A 188 -6.07 -13.30 -0.09
N THR A 189 -6.17 -14.21 0.89
CA THR A 189 -7.38 -14.33 1.72
C THR A 189 -7.57 -13.10 2.58
N GLU A 190 -6.49 -12.52 3.11
CA GLU A 190 -6.50 -11.20 3.73
C GLU A 190 -6.87 -10.10 2.73
N ASN A 191 -6.43 -10.15 1.47
CA ASN A 191 -6.77 -9.14 0.48
C ASN A 191 -8.26 -9.13 0.12
N ASP A 192 -8.91 -10.29 -0.06
CA ASP A 192 -10.36 -10.35 -0.31
C ASP A 192 -11.16 -9.87 0.90
N GLU A 193 -10.76 -10.27 2.12
CA GLU A 193 -11.34 -9.78 3.36
C GLU A 193 -11.06 -8.28 3.55
N LEU A 194 -9.86 -7.80 3.18
CA LEU A 194 -9.49 -6.40 3.24
C LEU A 194 -10.22 -5.55 2.18
N HIS A 195 -10.43 -6.08 0.97
CA HIS A 195 -11.28 -5.43 -0.04
C HIS A 195 -12.71 -5.27 0.46
N GLN A 196 -13.31 -6.35 1.00
CA GLN A 196 -14.64 -6.30 1.60
C GLN A 196 -14.70 -5.34 2.79
N SER A 197 -13.68 -5.36 3.65
CA SER A 197 -13.58 -4.45 4.79
C SER A 197 -13.47 -2.99 4.35
N LEU A 198 -12.73 -2.68 3.28
CA LEU A 198 -12.66 -1.34 2.71
C LEU A 198 -14.00 -0.92 2.09
N ASP A 199 -14.70 -1.82 1.41
CA ASP A 199 -16.04 -1.56 0.88
C ASP A 199 -17.04 -1.26 2.00
N ASP A 200 -17.01 -2.02 3.08
CA ASP A 200 -17.83 -1.81 4.27
C ASP A 200 -17.50 -0.48 4.97
N LEU A 201 -16.21 -0.13 5.05
CA LEU A 201 -15.76 1.14 5.64
C LEU A 201 -16.24 2.34 4.83
N MET A 202 -16.10 2.30 3.51
CA MET A 202 -16.49 3.40 2.63
C MET A 202 -18.01 3.45 2.42
N GLY A 203 -18.66 2.29 2.36
CA GLY A 203 -20.11 2.16 2.14
C GLY A 203 -20.96 2.52 3.35
N THR A 204 -20.43 2.35 4.57
CA THR A 204 -21.17 2.57 5.82
C THR A 204 -20.69 3.81 6.54
N PRO A 205 -21.50 4.89 6.59
CA PRO A 205 -21.09 6.17 7.20
C PRO A 205 -20.61 6.09 8.66
N SER A 206 -21.10 5.14 9.44
CA SER A 206 -20.70 4.96 10.84
C SER A 206 -19.34 4.31 11.03
N ASN A 207 -18.82 3.63 9.99
CA ASN A 207 -17.57 2.89 10.06
C ASN A 207 -16.33 3.78 9.81
N LEU A 208 -16.50 4.90 9.11
CA LEU A 208 -15.46 5.89 8.93
C LEU A 208 -15.90 7.20 9.61
N ARG A 209 -15.38 7.46 10.81
CA ARG A 209 -15.67 8.66 11.60
C ARG A 209 -14.49 9.62 11.58
N THR A 210 -14.70 10.85 11.98
CA THR A 210 -13.67 11.87 12.11
C THR A 210 -13.58 12.36 13.54
N ALA A 211 -12.38 12.35 14.11
CA ALA A 211 -12.05 13.05 15.33
C ALA A 211 -11.34 14.35 14.99
N PHE A 212 -11.55 15.38 15.80
CA PHE A 212 -10.92 16.69 15.63
C PHE A 212 -9.97 16.95 16.79
N GLN A 213 -8.75 17.37 16.46
CA GLN A 213 -7.75 17.78 17.44
C GLN A 213 -7.51 19.29 17.32
N PRO A 214 -7.55 20.05 18.43
CA PRO A 214 -7.36 21.50 18.37
C PRO A 214 -5.94 21.88 18.01
N ILE A 215 -5.80 22.89 17.13
CA ILE A 215 -4.58 23.63 16.85
C ILE A 215 -4.73 24.99 17.51
N VAL A 216 -3.80 25.32 18.40
CA VAL A 216 -3.89 26.53 19.23
C VAL A 216 -2.79 27.51 18.86
N ASP A 217 -3.08 28.78 19.00
CA ASP A 217 -2.10 29.86 18.93
C ASP A 217 -1.41 29.97 20.31
N LEU A 218 -0.08 29.87 20.33
CA LEU A 218 0.72 29.83 21.57
C LEU A 218 0.73 31.16 22.33
N ASP A 219 0.48 32.27 21.64
CA ASP A 219 0.45 33.60 22.30
C ASP A 219 -0.87 33.86 23.03
N THR A 220 -1.98 33.39 22.44
CA THR A 220 -3.32 33.66 22.98
C THR A 220 -3.93 32.47 23.72
N GLY A 221 -3.41 31.27 23.49
CA GLY A 221 -3.99 30.02 23.98
C GLY A 221 -5.33 29.64 23.30
N ALA A 222 -5.76 30.38 22.28
CA ALA A 222 -7.04 30.15 21.62
C ALA A 222 -6.90 29.11 20.52
N ALA A 223 -7.90 28.24 20.36
CA ALA A 223 -7.99 27.34 19.23
C ALA A 223 -8.28 28.14 17.96
N VAL A 224 -7.41 28.02 16.96
CA VAL A 224 -7.51 28.71 15.66
C VAL A 224 -7.87 27.75 14.53
N GLY A 225 -7.73 26.45 14.76
CA GLY A 225 -8.06 25.39 13.81
C GLY A 225 -8.23 24.04 14.48
N PHE A 226 -8.62 23.07 13.68
CA PHE A 226 -8.74 21.66 14.09
C PHE A 226 -8.23 20.76 12.99
N GLU A 227 -7.38 19.79 13.34
CA GLU A 227 -7.00 18.72 12.44
C GLU A 227 -8.06 17.63 12.46
N ALA A 228 -8.48 17.21 11.25
CA ALA A 228 -9.44 16.15 11.04
C ALA A 228 -8.72 14.80 10.90
N LEU A 229 -8.92 13.93 11.87
CA LEU A 229 -8.24 12.63 11.98
C LEU A 229 -9.23 11.49 11.80
N SER A 230 -9.02 10.65 10.79
CA SER A 230 -9.85 9.49 10.52
C SER A 230 -9.85 8.50 11.68
N ARG A 231 -11.03 7.93 11.97
CA ARG A 231 -11.24 6.91 13.00
C ARG A 231 -12.00 5.73 12.39
N PHE A 232 -11.41 4.57 12.52
CA PHE A 232 -11.93 3.30 12.02
C PHE A 232 -12.48 2.46 13.18
N PRO A 233 -13.36 1.47 12.91
CA PRO A 233 -13.93 0.63 13.95
C PRO A 233 -12.86 -0.19 14.69
N GLU A 234 -12.94 -0.20 16.01
CA GLU A 234 -11.95 -0.87 16.88
C GLU A 234 -11.93 -2.40 16.71
N HIS A 235 -13.05 -2.99 16.27
CA HIS A 235 -13.14 -4.44 16.10
C HIS A 235 -12.20 -5.01 15.03
N TYR A 236 -11.69 -4.17 14.12
CA TYR A 236 -10.65 -4.59 13.17
C TYR A 236 -9.24 -4.63 13.79
N GLY A 237 -9.02 -4.02 14.96
CA GLY A 237 -7.73 -4.01 15.64
C GLY A 237 -6.59 -3.29 14.89
N LEU A 238 -6.92 -2.49 13.88
CA LEU A 238 -5.96 -1.79 13.04
C LEU A 238 -5.90 -0.30 13.35
N ALA A 239 -4.67 0.25 13.42
CA ALA A 239 -4.47 1.69 13.53
C ALA A 239 -4.89 2.40 12.23
N PRO A 240 -5.32 3.69 12.27
CA PRO A 240 -5.76 4.43 11.09
C PRO A 240 -4.76 4.40 9.93
N ARG A 241 -3.47 4.63 10.19
CA ARG A 241 -2.40 4.58 9.19
C ARG A 241 -2.38 3.24 8.42
N LYS A 242 -2.64 2.13 9.11
CA LYS A 242 -2.66 0.80 8.50
C LYS A 242 -3.74 0.65 7.43
N TRP A 243 -4.89 1.31 7.59
CA TRP A 243 -5.95 1.31 6.59
C TRP A 243 -5.55 2.03 5.31
N PHE A 244 -4.86 3.17 5.42
CA PHE A 244 -4.32 3.89 4.26
C PHE A 244 -3.20 3.08 3.57
N ASP A 245 -2.30 2.43 4.33
CA ASP A 245 -1.29 1.51 3.78
C ASP A 245 -1.94 0.33 3.01
N ILE A 246 -3.04 -0.22 3.54
CA ILE A 246 -3.82 -1.30 2.89
C ILE A 246 -4.46 -0.76 1.60
N ALA A 247 -5.12 0.39 1.66
CA ALA A 247 -5.75 1.00 0.49
C ALA A 247 -4.72 1.31 -0.61
N LEU A 248 -3.52 1.75 -0.24
CA LEU A 248 -2.41 1.96 -1.18
C LEU A 248 -2.02 0.65 -1.87
N ARG A 249 -1.80 -0.43 -1.11
CA ARG A 249 -1.46 -1.76 -1.67
C ARG A 249 -2.54 -2.31 -2.60
N LEU A 250 -3.81 -2.03 -2.30
CA LEU A 250 -4.95 -2.49 -3.07
C LEU A 250 -5.33 -1.55 -4.23
N GLY A 251 -4.55 -0.47 -4.46
CA GLY A 251 -4.84 0.52 -5.51
C GLY A 251 -6.11 1.35 -5.24
N ARG A 252 -6.52 1.49 -3.97
CA ARG A 252 -7.77 2.15 -3.55
C ARG A 252 -7.53 3.41 -2.68
N SER A 253 -6.30 3.95 -2.66
CA SER A 253 -5.95 5.15 -1.87
C SER A 253 -6.89 6.31 -2.15
N LEU A 254 -7.06 6.68 -3.42
CA LEU A 254 -7.94 7.78 -3.81
C LEU A 254 -9.36 7.59 -3.27
N SER A 255 -9.93 6.39 -3.40
CA SER A 255 -11.30 6.12 -2.93
C SER A 255 -11.43 6.27 -1.41
N LEU A 256 -10.46 5.76 -0.63
CA LEU A 256 -10.48 5.86 0.83
C LEU A 256 -10.23 7.31 1.30
N GLU A 257 -9.27 8.00 0.69
CA GLU A 257 -8.96 9.38 1.06
C GLU A 257 -10.11 10.34 0.73
N VAL A 258 -10.77 10.17 -0.43
CA VAL A 258 -11.97 10.94 -0.79
C VAL A 258 -13.11 10.66 0.18
N ALA A 259 -13.36 9.40 0.54
CA ALA A 259 -14.37 9.06 1.54
C ALA A 259 -14.04 9.68 2.92
N ALA A 260 -12.77 9.66 3.34
CA ALA A 260 -12.31 10.28 4.58
C ALA A 260 -12.48 11.80 4.53
N LEU A 261 -12.14 12.44 3.41
CA LEU A 261 -12.33 13.88 3.17
C LEU A 261 -13.80 14.28 3.30
N GLU A 262 -14.70 13.57 2.62
CA GLU A 262 -16.14 13.84 2.69
C GLU A 262 -16.68 13.72 4.14
N ARG A 263 -16.21 12.68 4.88
CA ARG A 263 -16.60 12.50 6.29
C ARG A 263 -16.06 13.62 7.19
N ALA A 264 -14.80 14.01 6.98
CA ALA A 264 -14.18 15.12 7.71
C ALA A 264 -14.97 16.42 7.51
N LEU A 265 -15.26 16.78 6.27
CA LEU A 265 -15.98 18.01 5.94
C LEU A 265 -17.43 17.99 6.43
N ALA A 266 -18.13 16.86 6.32
CA ALA A 266 -19.48 16.72 6.87
C ALA A 266 -19.48 16.87 8.41
N SER A 267 -18.52 16.26 9.11
CA SER A 267 -18.39 16.32 10.57
C SER A 267 -17.91 17.69 11.05
N ALA A 268 -17.19 18.44 10.22
CA ALA A 268 -16.67 19.77 10.53
C ALA A 268 -17.75 20.81 10.78
N ALA A 269 -19.00 20.55 10.37
CA ALA A 269 -20.14 21.42 10.73
C ALA A 269 -20.33 21.61 12.24
N ALA A 270 -19.86 20.66 13.07
CA ALA A 270 -19.90 20.76 14.52
C ALA A 270 -18.77 21.64 15.10
N MET A 271 -17.78 22.03 14.31
CA MET A 271 -16.64 22.85 14.75
C MET A 271 -16.96 24.36 14.66
N PRO A 272 -16.32 25.21 15.50
CA PRO A 272 -16.49 26.64 15.44
C PRO A 272 -16.25 27.23 14.05
N HIS A 273 -17.13 28.10 13.58
CA HIS A 273 -17.05 28.68 12.22
C HIS A 273 -15.83 29.53 11.96
N GLY A 274 -15.23 30.14 12.98
CA GLY A 274 -14.03 30.98 12.86
C GLY A 274 -12.73 30.21 12.80
N CYS A 275 -12.77 28.89 13.02
CA CYS A 275 -11.57 28.01 12.97
C CYS A 275 -11.45 27.32 11.61
N PHE A 276 -10.21 27.17 11.14
CA PHE A 276 -9.95 26.37 9.96
C PHE A 276 -10.03 24.86 10.27
N ILE A 277 -10.27 24.06 9.24
CA ILE A 277 -10.15 22.60 9.31
C ILE A 277 -8.97 22.17 8.45
N ALA A 278 -8.07 21.41 9.05
CA ALA A 278 -6.96 20.78 8.37
C ALA A 278 -7.35 19.32 8.01
N VAL A 279 -7.09 18.93 6.76
CA VAL A 279 -7.38 17.60 6.22
C VAL A 279 -6.15 17.01 5.57
N ASN A 280 -5.85 15.76 5.87
CA ASN A 280 -4.70 15.03 5.36
C ASN A 280 -5.03 14.42 3.99
N LEU A 281 -4.19 14.67 2.98
CA LEU A 281 -4.29 14.09 1.66
C LEU A 281 -2.90 13.68 1.13
N SER A 282 -2.83 12.57 0.41
CA SER A 282 -1.64 12.27 -0.39
C SER A 282 -1.49 13.28 -1.53
N PRO A 283 -0.25 13.48 -2.06
CA PRO A 283 -0.03 14.38 -3.20
C PRO A 283 -0.93 14.07 -4.40
N LEU A 284 -1.13 12.79 -4.71
CA LEU A 284 -1.95 12.36 -5.84
C LEU A 284 -3.44 12.66 -5.62
N THR A 285 -3.96 12.41 -4.42
CA THR A 285 -5.36 12.72 -4.10
C THR A 285 -5.60 14.24 -4.06
N ALA A 286 -4.66 15.03 -3.56
CA ALA A 286 -4.77 16.49 -3.58
C ALA A 286 -4.80 17.08 -4.99
N MET A 287 -4.19 16.39 -5.98
CA MET A 287 -4.23 16.76 -7.39
C MET A 287 -5.49 16.25 -8.11
N ASP A 288 -6.22 15.31 -7.53
CA ASP A 288 -7.38 14.69 -8.18
C ASP A 288 -8.54 15.69 -8.32
N PRO A 289 -9.15 15.80 -9.52
CA PRO A 289 -10.23 16.75 -9.77
C PRO A 289 -11.46 16.56 -8.86
N ALA A 290 -11.81 15.32 -8.50
CA ALA A 290 -12.95 15.05 -7.63
C ALA A 290 -12.67 15.52 -6.19
N ALA A 291 -11.48 15.27 -5.66
CA ALA A 291 -11.07 15.77 -4.36
C ALA A 291 -11.03 17.32 -4.33
N GLN A 292 -10.49 17.94 -5.38
CA GLN A 292 -10.48 19.41 -5.50
C GLN A 292 -11.89 20.00 -5.58
N GLU A 293 -12.80 19.38 -6.34
CA GLU A 293 -14.20 19.82 -6.42
C GLU A 293 -14.88 19.79 -5.04
N ILE A 294 -14.62 18.76 -4.23
CA ILE A 294 -15.15 18.65 -2.86
C ILE A 294 -14.62 19.77 -1.97
N LEU A 295 -13.32 20.06 -2.03
CA LEU A 295 -12.67 21.12 -1.25
C LEU A 295 -13.17 22.51 -1.66
N LEU A 296 -13.25 22.79 -2.96
CA LEU A 296 -13.66 24.10 -3.49
C LEU A 296 -15.14 24.45 -3.19
N LYS A 297 -15.99 23.48 -2.90
CA LYS A 297 -17.38 23.69 -2.50
C LYS A 297 -17.52 24.16 -1.05
N GLN A 298 -16.46 24.17 -0.26
CA GLN A 298 -16.54 24.50 1.16
C GLN A 298 -16.46 26.03 1.37
N ALA A 299 -17.35 26.54 2.22
CA ALA A 299 -17.37 27.96 2.56
C ALA A 299 -16.48 28.33 3.77
N ARG A 300 -15.98 27.32 4.49
CA ARG A 300 -15.13 27.53 5.68
C ARG A 300 -13.66 27.53 5.33
N PRO A 301 -12.79 28.17 6.13
CA PRO A 301 -11.35 28.11 5.94
C PRO A 301 -10.84 26.66 6.03
N LEU A 302 -10.09 26.24 5.03
CA LEU A 302 -9.47 24.91 4.97
C LEU A 302 -7.94 25.00 4.89
N VAL A 303 -7.31 23.96 5.41
CA VAL A 303 -5.90 23.65 5.22
C VAL A 303 -5.81 22.23 4.65
N VAL A 304 -5.10 22.04 3.54
CA VAL A 304 -4.78 20.73 3.02
C VAL A 304 -3.37 20.38 3.47
N GLU A 305 -3.24 19.35 4.27
CA GLU A 305 -1.96 18.82 4.75
C GLU A 305 -1.47 17.76 3.77
N ILE A 306 -0.31 18.01 3.14
CA ILE A 306 0.32 17.08 2.20
C ILE A 306 1.36 16.27 2.95
N THR A 307 1.21 14.94 2.96
CA THR A 307 2.13 14.05 3.65
C THR A 307 3.45 13.90 2.89
N GLU A 308 4.60 14.00 3.59
CA GLU A 308 5.92 13.89 2.96
C GLU A 308 6.35 12.45 2.62
N HIS A 309 5.60 11.45 3.07
CA HIS A 309 5.94 10.03 2.91
C HIS A 309 5.86 9.54 1.45
N GLU A 310 5.21 10.31 0.58
CA GLU A 310 5.13 10.03 -0.85
C GLU A 310 5.93 11.04 -1.66
N PRO A 311 6.54 10.62 -2.79
CA PRO A 311 7.27 11.55 -3.65
C PRO A 311 6.31 12.61 -4.22
N PHE A 312 6.70 13.89 -4.15
CA PHE A 312 5.92 14.97 -4.72
C PHE A 312 6.07 14.98 -6.26
N PRO A 313 4.98 14.85 -7.01
CA PRO A 313 5.00 15.02 -8.46
C PRO A 313 5.57 16.39 -8.85
N ASP A 314 6.27 16.46 -9.99
CA ASP A 314 6.91 17.70 -10.43
C ASP A 314 5.92 18.85 -10.67
N ASN A 315 4.69 18.53 -11.06
CA ASN A 315 3.61 19.47 -11.33
C ASN A 315 2.68 19.72 -10.13
N LEU A 316 3.02 19.24 -8.91
CA LEU A 316 2.16 19.36 -7.73
C LEU A 316 1.78 20.81 -7.44
N ALA A 317 2.76 21.71 -7.43
CA ALA A 317 2.53 23.14 -7.15
C ALA A 317 1.52 23.78 -8.12
N ASP A 318 1.65 23.48 -9.42
CA ASP A 318 0.73 23.98 -10.44
C ASP A 318 -0.66 23.37 -10.30
N ALA A 319 -0.75 22.07 -10.01
CA ALA A 319 -2.01 21.36 -9.82
C ALA A 319 -2.80 21.85 -8.58
N LEU A 320 -2.09 22.31 -7.53
CA LEU A 320 -2.72 22.85 -6.31
C LEU A 320 -3.08 24.35 -6.42
N LYS A 321 -2.67 25.01 -7.51
CA LYS A 321 -2.96 26.43 -7.70
C LYS A 321 -4.46 26.79 -7.59
N PRO A 322 -5.43 26.03 -8.16
CA PRO A 322 -6.86 26.33 -8.00
C PRO A 322 -7.32 26.37 -6.54
N LEU A 323 -6.80 25.47 -5.69
CA LEU A 323 -7.11 25.46 -4.27
C LEU A 323 -6.59 26.73 -3.57
N ARG A 324 -5.35 27.10 -3.86
CA ARG A 324 -4.72 28.32 -3.29
C ARG A 324 -5.42 29.59 -3.75
N ASP A 325 -5.76 29.69 -5.03
CA ASP A 325 -6.48 30.83 -5.60
C ASP A 325 -7.87 31.01 -4.95
N SER A 326 -8.46 29.92 -4.41
CA SER A 326 -9.71 29.97 -3.63
C SER A 326 -9.53 30.29 -2.16
N GLY A 327 -8.29 30.46 -1.68
CA GLY A 327 -7.95 30.76 -0.29
C GLY A 327 -7.75 29.53 0.60
N ILE A 328 -7.71 28.32 0.05
CA ILE A 328 -7.32 27.11 0.76
C ILE A 328 -5.81 27.13 0.98
N ARG A 329 -5.37 26.98 2.23
CA ARG A 329 -3.96 26.96 2.60
C ARG A 329 -3.39 25.55 2.46
N LEU A 330 -2.09 25.47 2.18
CA LEU A 330 -1.35 24.23 2.10
C LEU A 330 -0.43 24.08 3.32
N ALA A 331 -0.43 22.90 3.93
CA ALA A 331 0.52 22.54 4.95
C ALA A 331 1.40 21.37 4.46
N ILE A 332 2.65 21.38 4.89
CA ILE A 332 3.55 20.21 4.78
C ILE A 332 3.64 19.59 6.15
N ASP A 333 3.35 18.30 6.22
CA ASP A 333 3.41 17.50 7.43
C ASP A 333 4.80 16.89 7.65
N ASP A 334 5.13 16.54 8.92
CA ASP A 334 6.35 15.85 9.34
C ASP A 334 7.68 16.55 8.97
N ALA A 335 7.71 17.91 8.90
CA ALA A 335 8.91 18.64 8.57
C ALA A 335 10.04 18.40 9.60
N GLY A 336 11.12 17.79 9.13
CA GLY A 336 12.31 17.50 9.95
C GLY A 336 12.65 16.02 10.08
N ALA A 337 11.78 15.11 9.64
CA ALA A 337 12.04 13.67 9.65
C ALA A 337 13.01 13.20 8.53
N GLY A 338 13.28 14.04 7.49
CA GLY A 338 14.21 13.69 6.41
C GLY A 338 14.69 14.86 5.54
N PHE A 339 15.83 14.68 4.86
CA PHE A 339 16.43 15.69 3.95
C PHE A 339 15.61 15.98 2.68
N ALA A 340 14.67 15.10 2.32
CA ALA A 340 13.82 15.27 1.14
C ALA A 340 12.83 16.43 1.31
N SER A 341 12.38 16.69 2.53
CA SER A 341 11.34 17.67 2.83
C SER A 341 11.72 19.12 2.49
N PHE A 342 12.96 19.55 2.69
CA PHE A 342 13.34 20.93 2.38
C PHE A 342 13.25 21.26 0.89
N THR A 343 13.67 20.36 0.01
CA THR A 343 13.54 20.55 -1.43
C THR A 343 12.07 20.58 -1.87
N GLN A 344 11.23 19.78 -1.26
CA GLN A 344 9.79 19.73 -1.52
C GLN A 344 9.10 21.01 -1.03
N MET A 345 9.46 21.51 0.17
CA MET A 345 8.97 22.79 0.70
C MET A 345 9.27 23.95 -0.23
N LEU A 346 10.50 24.04 -0.76
CA LEU A 346 10.89 25.09 -1.71
C LEU A 346 10.07 25.06 -3.00
N ARG A 347 9.63 23.86 -3.44
CA ARG A 347 8.83 23.69 -4.66
C ARG A 347 7.37 24.07 -4.45
N VAL A 348 6.76 23.64 -3.33
CA VAL A 348 5.33 23.82 -3.06
C VAL A 348 5.06 25.18 -2.41
N ARG A 349 6.02 25.74 -1.66
CA ARG A 349 5.88 26.98 -0.88
C ARG A 349 4.63 26.93 0.00
N PRO A 350 4.63 26.08 1.05
CA PRO A 350 3.47 25.89 1.90
C PRO A 350 3.13 27.14 2.69
N ASP A 351 1.88 27.29 3.11
CA ASP A 351 1.43 28.35 3.99
C ASP A 351 1.63 27.96 5.48
N ILE A 352 1.80 26.66 5.74
CA ILE A 352 2.00 26.08 7.08
C ILE A 352 3.09 25.01 6.99
N ILE A 353 3.98 24.97 7.98
CA ILE A 353 4.99 23.93 8.17
C ILE A 353 4.75 23.27 9.52
N LYS A 354 4.40 21.98 9.55
CA LYS A 354 4.21 21.20 10.76
C LYS A 354 5.56 20.60 11.19
N ILE A 355 5.93 20.85 12.44
CA ILE A 355 7.17 20.36 13.04
C ILE A 355 6.86 19.05 13.73
N ASP A 356 7.49 17.98 13.26
CA ASP A 356 7.26 16.61 13.74
C ASP A 356 7.47 16.44 15.25
N GLY A 357 6.67 15.57 15.85
CA GLY A 357 6.70 15.29 17.27
C GLY A 357 8.04 14.78 17.81
N THR A 358 8.89 14.17 16.97
CA THR A 358 10.24 13.75 17.38
C THR A 358 11.15 14.91 17.70
N LEU A 359 10.94 16.09 17.10
CA LEU A 359 11.66 17.30 17.40
C LEU A 359 11.08 18.04 18.61
N THR A 360 9.78 17.93 18.84
CA THR A 360 9.11 18.61 19.97
C THR A 360 9.25 17.85 21.28
N ALA A 361 9.24 16.52 21.26
CA ALA A 361 9.42 15.69 22.44
C ALA A 361 10.78 15.92 23.11
N GLY A 362 10.80 16.39 24.37
CA GLY A 362 12.02 16.67 25.14
C GLY A 362 12.84 17.87 24.63
N ILE A 363 12.25 18.79 23.88
CA ILE A 363 12.92 19.99 23.34
C ILE A 363 13.42 20.92 24.46
N ASP A 364 12.78 20.91 25.63
CA ASP A 364 13.15 21.66 26.78
C ASP A 364 14.54 21.30 27.35
N ASP A 365 15.00 20.06 27.14
CA ASP A 365 16.29 19.57 27.60
C ASP A 365 17.33 19.37 26.48
N ASP A 366 16.91 19.38 25.20
CA ASP A 366 17.80 19.06 24.06
C ASP A 366 18.16 20.31 23.22
N PRO A 367 19.42 20.81 23.32
CA PRO A 367 19.88 21.97 22.56
C PRO A 367 19.93 21.72 21.03
N ILE A 368 20.08 20.45 20.60
CA ILE A 368 20.14 20.12 19.17
C ILE A 368 18.74 20.25 18.59
N LYS A 369 17.72 19.75 19.28
CA LYS A 369 16.33 19.91 18.85
C LYS A 369 15.93 21.38 18.78
N ARG A 370 16.33 22.20 19.77
CA ARG A 370 16.10 23.66 19.73
C ARG A 370 16.76 24.31 18.50
N ALA A 371 17.97 23.91 18.16
CA ALA A 371 18.66 24.44 16.97
C ALA A 371 17.94 24.04 15.68
N LEU A 372 17.47 22.79 15.58
CA LEU A 372 16.73 22.30 14.41
C LEU A 372 15.37 23.02 14.26
N VAL A 373 14.61 23.14 15.35
CA VAL A 373 13.34 23.88 15.34
C VAL A 373 13.55 25.35 14.97
N SER A 374 14.60 26.00 15.50
CA SER A 374 14.94 27.38 15.10
C SER A 374 15.25 27.48 13.60
N ALA A 375 15.89 26.48 13.02
CA ALA A 375 16.17 26.48 11.58
C ALA A 375 14.87 26.34 10.76
N VAL A 376 13.94 25.49 11.19
CA VAL A 376 12.61 25.33 10.55
C VAL A 376 11.80 26.63 10.68
N VAL A 377 11.79 27.28 11.84
CA VAL A 377 11.09 28.57 12.05
C VAL A 377 11.67 29.64 11.12
N ARG A 378 12.99 29.73 11.01
CA ARG A 378 13.64 30.68 10.07
C ARG A 378 13.27 30.41 8.62
N LEU A 379 13.24 29.15 8.22
CA LEU A 379 12.79 28.77 6.88
C LEU A 379 11.35 29.17 6.63
N ALA A 380 10.46 28.95 7.62
CA ALA A 380 9.06 29.33 7.53
C ALA A 380 8.90 30.85 7.38
N GLU A 381 9.67 31.66 8.13
CA GLU A 381 9.69 33.12 7.99
C GLU A 381 10.07 33.56 6.56
N GLU A 382 11.09 32.94 5.95
CA GLU A 382 11.53 33.25 4.57
C GLU A 382 10.50 32.83 3.50
N LEU A 383 9.61 31.88 3.84
CA LEU A 383 8.54 31.40 2.97
C LEU A 383 7.19 32.09 3.21
N ASP A 384 7.10 33.05 4.15
CA ASP A 384 5.84 33.61 4.67
C ASP A 384 4.87 32.55 5.22
N ALA A 385 5.42 31.43 5.73
CA ALA A 385 4.67 30.31 6.30
C ALA A 385 4.58 30.40 7.83
N VAL A 386 3.53 29.80 8.37
CA VAL A 386 3.31 29.66 9.83
C VAL A 386 3.78 28.27 10.27
N THR A 387 4.47 28.19 11.42
CA THR A 387 4.86 26.91 12.01
C THR A 387 3.80 26.38 12.97
N VAL A 388 3.56 25.05 12.94
CA VAL A 388 2.75 24.30 13.90
C VAL A 388 3.64 23.24 14.55
N ALA A 389 3.85 23.28 15.86
CA ALA A 389 4.54 22.21 16.57
C ALA A 389 3.55 21.11 16.98
N GLU A 390 3.92 19.87 16.70
CA GLU A 390 3.11 18.69 16.97
C GLU A 390 3.50 17.96 18.25
N ALA A 391 2.60 17.09 18.72
CA ALA A 391 2.79 16.19 19.86
C ALA A 391 3.28 16.91 21.12
N VAL A 392 2.85 18.15 21.35
CA VAL A 392 3.17 18.91 22.57
C VAL A 392 2.31 18.38 23.71
N GLU A 393 2.98 17.83 24.75
CA GLU A 393 2.31 17.20 25.88
C GLU A 393 2.55 17.96 27.19
N GLU A 394 3.63 18.74 27.28
CA GLU A 394 4.02 19.43 28.50
C GLU A 394 4.09 20.97 28.35
N PRO A 395 3.70 21.75 29.37
CA PRO A 395 3.78 23.20 29.33
C PRO A 395 5.20 23.74 29.09
N ARG A 396 6.23 23.02 29.52
CA ARG A 396 7.63 23.42 29.31
C ARG A 396 8.00 23.37 27.83
N GLN A 397 7.55 22.34 27.11
CA GLN A 397 7.76 22.23 25.66
C GLN A 397 7.10 23.41 24.95
N ALA A 398 5.82 23.69 25.26
CA ALA A 398 5.09 24.82 24.66
C ALA A 398 5.81 26.16 24.90
N HIS A 399 6.33 26.40 26.10
CA HIS A 399 7.07 27.61 26.42
C HIS A 399 8.36 27.74 25.62
N VAL A 400 9.15 26.67 25.48
CA VAL A 400 10.36 26.69 24.67
C VAL A 400 10.05 26.90 23.20
N LEU A 401 9.04 26.25 22.66
CA LEU A 401 8.60 26.41 21.28
C LEU A 401 8.17 27.85 20.99
N GLN A 402 7.41 28.47 21.89
CA GLN A 402 7.02 29.88 21.78
C GLN A 402 8.25 30.80 21.79
N GLN A 403 9.23 30.57 22.67
CA GLN A 403 10.50 31.34 22.70
C GLN A 403 11.32 31.19 21.40
N LEU A 404 11.21 30.05 20.71
CA LEU A 404 11.87 29.81 19.43
C LEU A 404 11.11 30.43 18.25
N GLY A 405 9.95 31.04 18.47
CA GLY A 405 9.14 31.69 17.44
C GLY A 405 8.10 30.77 16.77
N VAL A 406 7.86 29.59 17.31
CA VAL A 406 6.74 28.74 16.86
C VAL A 406 5.44 29.40 17.23
N ARG A 407 4.55 29.59 16.25
CA ARG A 407 3.30 30.33 16.46
C ARG A 407 2.13 29.45 16.88
N LEU A 408 1.96 28.31 16.22
CA LEU A 408 0.85 27.40 16.49
C LEU A 408 1.36 26.09 17.08
N SER A 409 0.49 25.41 17.80
CA SER A 409 0.84 24.12 18.41
C SER A 409 -0.36 23.20 18.52
N GLN A 410 -0.06 21.91 18.51
CA GLN A 410 -1.01 20.82 18.65
C GLN A 410 -0.41 19.72 19.53
N GLY A 411 -1.24 19.07 20.33
CA GLY A 411 -0.80 17.97 21.19
C GLY A 411 -1.76 17.75 22.36
N TYR A 412 -1.47 16.75 23.16
CA TYR A 412 -2.35 16.36 24.27
C TYR A 412 -2.40 17.41 25.41
N LEU A 413 -1.43 18.33 25.43
CA LEU A 413 -1.49 19.48 26.32
C LEU A 413 -2.73 20.35 26.05
N PHE A 414 -3.13 20.50 24.80
CA PHE A 414 -4.21 21.39 24.36
C PHE A 414 -5.54 20.66 24.13
N GLY A 415 -5.47 19.37 23.87
CA GLY A 415 -6.63 18.51 23.68
C GLY A 415 -6.30 17.22 22.94
N ARG A 416 -7.03 16.17 23.29
CA ARG A 416 -6.98 14.91 22.53
C ARG A 416 -7.91 14.99 21.33
N PRO A 417 -7.65 14.20 20.26
CA PRO A 417 -8.61 14.08 19.17
C PRO A 417 -9.95 13.52 19.66
N GLU A 418 -11.04 14.26 19.46
CA GLU A 418 -12.38 13.86 19.89
C GLU A 418 -13.36 13.81 18.71
N VAL A 419 -14.18 12.75 18.68
CA VAL A 419 -15.29 12.68 17.72
C VAL A 419 -16.41 13.58 18.21
N PRO A 420 -16.90 14.54 17.40
CA PRO A 420 -17.99 15.40 17.80
C PRO A 420 -19.21 14.58 18.20
N SER A 421 -19.77 14.88 19.37
CA SER A 421 -21.05 14.32 19.75
C SER A 421 -22.10 14.84 18.76
N THR A 422 -22.77 13.95 18.05
CA THR A 422 -24.00 14.34 17.34
C THR A 422 -25.01 14.79 18.38
N SER A 423 -25.08 16.11 18.60
CA SER A 423 -26.21 16.66 19.32
C SER A 423 -27.45 16.38 18.46
N SER A 424 -28.20 15.35 18.85
CA SER A 424 -29.58 15.15 18.38
C SER A 424 -30.32 16.46 18.72
N GLY A 425 -30.59 17.26 17.68
CA GLY A 425 -31.36 18.48 17.83
C GLY A 425 -32.66 18.18 18.58
N ARG A 426 -32.84 18.89 19.68
CA ARG A 426 -34.16 19.06 20.24
C ARG A 426 -34.82 20.25 19.56
#